data_7de8ccd2ca20ee4b7294654272251642
#
_entry.id   7de8ccd2ca20ee4b7294654272251642
#
_cell.length_a   1.000
_cell.length_b   1.000
_cell.length_c   1.000
_cell.angle_alpha   90.00
_cell.angle_beta   90.00
_cell.angle_gamma   90.00
#
_symmetry.space_group_name_H-M   'P 1'
#
loop_
_entity.id
_entity.type
_entity.pdbx_description
1 polymer ?
#
loop_
_entity_poly.entity_id
_entity_poly.type
_entity_poly.pdbx_seq_one_letter_code
_entity_poly.pdbx_strand_id
1 'polypeptide(L)'
;NAFLSEHNIDYVCKRNLEQYQEKDKGDLTIPLHVIECKRYREGSWYKDAWWNQVEKSAEDQIPILIYKFDRQPIRVVAPINYINNKYKNSDIKCVMTFDHWLDLLVNVLKEHAIIS
;
A
#
# COMPACT_ATOMS: atom_id res chain seq x y z
N ASN A 1 -4.15 6.44 18.21
CA ASN A 1 -4.42 5.05 17.98
C ASN A 1 -3.13 4.28 17.70
N ALA A 2 -2.78 3.33 18.57
CA ALA A 2 -1.51 2.60 18.47
C ALA A 2 -1.40 1.83 17.15
N PHE A 3 -2.49 1.26 16.67
CA PHE A 3 -2.50 0.52 15.43
C PHE A 3 -2.11 1.40 14.24
N LEU A 4 -2.58 2.63 14.25
CA LEU A 4 -2.33 3.57 13.17
C LEU A 4 -1.20 4.53 13.48
N SER A 5 -0.39 4.20 14.46
CA SER A 5 0.78 5.01 14.72
C SER A 5 1.59 5.10 13.43
N GLU A 6 1.72 6.28 12.90
CA GLU A 6 2.48 6.52 11.69
C GLU A 6 3.88 5.95 11.81
N HIS A 7 4.46 6.09 13.00
CA HIS A 7 5.79 5.56 13.27
C HIS A 7 5.86 4.04 13.09
N ASN A 8 4.87 3.31 13.62
CA ASN A 8 4.86 1.86 13.52
C ASN A 8 4.65 1.38 12.09
N ILE A 9 3.73 2.01 11.37
CA ILE A 9 3.46 1.63 9.98
C ILE A 9 4.68 1.91 9.12
N ASP A 10 5.29 3.07 9.28
CA ASP A 10 6.49 3.45 8.55
C ASP A 10 7.61 2.46 8.81
N TYR A 11 7.83 2.09 10.07
CA TYR A 11 8.88 1.16 10.44
C TYR A 11 8.67 -0.21 9.79
N VAL A 12 7.46 -0.74 9.87
CA VAL A 12 7.15 -2.06 9.33
C VAL A 12 7.32 -2.07 7.81
N CYS A 13 6.83 -1.05 7.13
CA CYS A 13 6.98 -0.96 5.69
C CYS A 13 8.45 -0.87 5.27
N LYS A 14 9.22 -0.06 5.95
CA LYS A 14 10.65 0.07 5.64
C LYS A 14 11.37 -1.25 5.88
N ARG A 15 11.05 -1.92 6.95
CA ARG A 15 11.66 -3.21 7.24
C ARG A 15 11.34 -4.24 6.15
N ASN A 16 10.09 -4.31 5.72
CA ASN A 16 9.68 -5.24 4.68
C ASN A 16 10.37 -4.92 3.36
N LEU A 17 10.52 -3.65 3.05
CA LEU A 17 11.19 -3.22 1.83
C LEU A 17 12.68 -3.49 1.85
N GLU A 18 13.28 -3.54 3.02
CA GLU A 18 14.70 -3.84 3.16
C GLU A 18 15.00 -5.33 3.16
N GLN A 19 14.03 -6.13 3.53
CA GLN A 19 14.13 -7.58 3.57
C GLN A 19 13.34 -8.23 2.46
N TYR A 20 13.51 -7.73 1.28
CA TYR A 20 12.64 -8.08 0.15
C TYR A 20 12.70 -9.54 -0.26
N GLN A 21 13.71 -10.28 0.12
CA GLN A 21 13.77 -11.70 -0.21
C GLN A 21 12.97 -12.57 0.75
N GLU A 22 12.43 -12.00 1.80
CA GLU A 22 11.61 -12.73 2.76
C GLU A 22 10.18 -12.78 2.28
N LYS A 23 9.85 -13.83 1.56
CA LYS A 23 8.50 -13.99 1.05
C LYS A 23 7.51 -14.24 2.18
N ASP A 24 6.38 -13.61 2.12
CA ASP A 24 5.23 -13.85 2.98
C ASP A 24 5.51 -13.60 4.45
N LYS A 25 6.65 -13.02 4.76
CA LYS A 25 6.99 -12.73 6.15
C LYS A 25 7.09 -11.24 6.33
N GLY A 26 6.53 -10.77 7.42
CA GLY A 26 6.59 -9.37 7.75
C GLY A 26 5.72 -8.48 6.89
N ASP A 27 4.82 -9.05 6.13
CA ASP A 27 3.88 -8.25 5.38
C ASP A 27 3.01 -7.47 6.35
N LEU A 28 2.74 -6.22 5.99
CA LEU A 28 1.93 -5.36 6.82
C LEU A 28 0.48 -5.80 6.76
N THR A 29 -0.12 -6.04 7.91
CA THR A 29 -1.53 -6.41 7.99
C THR A 29 -2.35 -5.23 8.48
N ILE A 30 -3.24 -4.76 7.62
CA ILE A 30 -4.15 -3.67 7.93
C ILE A 30 -5.55 -4.12 7.56
N PRO A 31 -6.56 -3.89 8.43
CA PRO A 31 -7.92 -4.29 8.10
C PRO A 31 -8.39 -3.72 6.76
N LEU A 32 -9.14 -4.51 6.01
CA LEU A 32 -9.72 -4.15 4.72
C LEU A 32 -8.72 -4.11 3.56
N HIS A 33 -7.45 -4.29 3.82
CA HIS A 33 -6.40 -4.12 2.81
C HIS A 33 -5.61 -5.39 2.57
N VAL A 34 -5.15 -5.55 1.34
CA VAL A 34 -4.09 -6.50 0.99
C VAL A 34 -2.93 -5.68 0.45
N ILE A 35 -1.78 -5.79 1.09
CA ILE A 35 -0.63 -4.95 0.82
C ILE A 35 0.54 -5.80 0.35
N GLU A 36 1.10 -5.45 -0.80
CA GLU A 36 2.32 -6.05 -1.31
C GLU A 36 3.43 -5.03 -1.27
N CYS A 37 4.60 -5.43 -0.79
CA CYS A 37 5.77 -4.58 -0.75
C CYS A 37 6.82 -5.12 -1.70
N LYS A 38 7.37 -4.26 -2.57
CA LYS A 38 8.37 -4.63 -3.55
C LYS A 38 9.58 -3.72 -3.43
N ARG A 39 10.75 -4.31 -3.38
CA ARG A 39 11.98 -3.54 -3.39
C ARG A 39 12.93 -4.10 -4.43
N TYR A 40 13.48 -3.21 -5.26
CA TYR A 40 14.42 -3.58 -6.30
C TYR A 40 15.55 -2.57 -6.36
N ARG A 41 16.65 -3.02 -6.92
CA ARG A 41 17.86 -2.22 -6.98
C ARG A 41 17.75 -1.11 -8.03
N GLU A 42 17.22 -1.44 -9.18
CA GLU A 42 17.17 -0.53 -10.31
C GLU A 42 15.77 -0.38 -10.86
N GLY A 43 15.44 0.84 -11.29
CA GLY A 43 14.17 1.16 -11.87
C GLY A 43 13.66 2.47 -11.33
N SER A 44 12.51 2.90 -11.83
CA SER A 44 11.86 4.14 -11.37
C SER A 44 10.36 4.02 -11.27
N TRP A 45 9.79 2.95 -11.82
CA TRP A 45 8.35 2.79 -11.89
C TRP A 45 7.96 1.34 -11.67
N TYR A 46 6.80 1.13 -11.07
CA TYR A 46 6.32 -0.22 -10.81
C TYR A 46 5.96 -0.95 -12.11
N LYS A 47 5.96 -2.28 -12.05
CA LYS A 47 5.55 -3.11 -13.19
C LYS A 47 4.07 -3.45 -13.06
N ASP A 48 3.39 -3.48 -14.19
CA ASP A 48 1.98 -3.84 -14.21
C ASP A 48 1.73 -5.21 -13.58
N ALA A 49 2.66 -6.14 -13.75
CA ALA A 49 2.54 -7.46 -13.16
C ALA A 49 2.46 -7.40 -11.62
N TRP A 50 3.15 -6.45 -11.00
CA TRP A 50 3.09 -6.31 -9.54
C TRP A 50 1.71 -5.86 -9.09
N TRP A 51 1.14 -4.89 -9.81
CA TRP A 51 -0.20 -4.41 -9.48
C TRP A 51 -1.25 -5.49 -9.72
N ASN A 52 -1.13 -6.19 -10.84
CA ASN A 52 -2.07 -7.26 -11.18
C ASN A 52 -2.03 -8.37 -10.12
N GLN A 53 -0.86 -8.65 -9.59
CA GLN A 53 -0.69 -9.66 -8.55
C GLN A 53 -1.43 -9.27 -7.26
N VAL A 54 -1.23 -8.04 -6.80
CA VAL A 54 -1.88 -7.61 -5.56
C VAL A 54 -3.38 -7.45 -5.76
N GLU A 55 -3.80 -6.97 -6.90
CA GLU A 55 -5.23 -6.81 -7.21
C GLU A 55 -5.93 -8.17 -7.20
N LYS A 56 -5.30 -9.16 -7.79
CA LYS A 56 -5.84 -10.51 -7.81
C LYS A 56 -5.90 -11.12 -6.40
N SER A 57 -4.86 -10.88 -5.61
CA SER A 57 -4.80 -11.40 -4.24
C SER A 57 -5.81 -10.73 -3.32
N ALA A 58 -6.17 -9.49 -3.62
CA ALA A 58 -7.04 -8.71 -2.74
C ALA A 58 -8.48 -9.21 -2.76
N GLU A 59 -8.92 -9.76 -3.87
CA GLU A 59 -10.31 -10.17 -4.06
C GLU A 59 -11.24 -8.99 -3.81
N ASP A 60 -12.03 -9.00 -2.73
CA ASP A 60 -12.93 -7.92 -2.39
C ASP A 60 -12.33 -6.90 -1.41
N GLN A 61 -11.08 -7.10 -1.03
CA GLN A 61 -10.37 -6.15 -0.18
C GLN A 61 -9.68 -5.10 -1.03
N ILE A 62 -9.10 -4.11 -0.37
CA ILE A 62 -8.46 -2.99 -1.07
C ILE A 62 -7.02 -3.36 -1.38
N PRO A 63 -6.63 -3.41 -2.67
CA PRO A 63 -5.25 -3.71 -3.03
C PRO A 63 -4.37 -2.47 -2.89
N ILE A 64 -3.21 -2.64 -2.29
CA ILE A 64 -2.21 -1.58 -2.14
C ILE A 64 -0.85 -2.16 -2.53
N LEU A 65 -0.15 -1.46 -3.39
CA LEU A 65 1.21 -1.82 -3.77
C LEU A 65 2.16 -0.75 -3.24
N ILE A 66 3.11 -1.16 -2.41
CA ILE A 66 4.14 -0.27 -1.90
C ILE A 66 5.45 -0.70 -2.53
N TYR A 67 6.15 0.21 -3.19
CA TYR A 67 7.40 -0.16 -3.83
C TYR A 67 8.49 0.88 -3.61
N LYS A 68 9.72 0.41 -3.70
CA LYS A 68 10.88 1.26 -3.55
C LYS A 68 12.00 0.74 -4.43
N PHE A 69 12.64 1.63 -5.17
CA PHE A 69 13.91 1.37 -5.84
C PHE A 69 15.03 2.06 -5.06
N ASP A 70 16.23 1.52 -5.16
CA ASP A 70 17.38 2.13 -4.48
C ASP A 70 17.51 3.59 -4.88
N ARG A 71 17.74 4.44 -3.90
CA ARG A 71 17.89 5.90 -4.06
C ARG A 71 16.64 6.61 -4.51
N GLN A 72 15.51 5.91 -4.52
CA GLN A 72 14.21 6.50 -4.85
C GLN A 72 13.33 6.50 -3.60
N PRO A 73 12.40 7.44 -3.51
CA PRO A 73 11.47 7.44 -2.38
C PRO A 73 10.47 6.29 -2.49
N ILE A 74 9.87 5.95 -1.36
CA ILE A 74 8.81 4.96 -1.32
C ILE A 74 7.60 5.51 -2.05
N ARG A 75 6.99 4.69 -2.90
CA ARG A 75 5.76 5.03 -3.61
C ARG A 75 4.67 4.04 -3.28
N VAL A 76 3.43 4.50 -3.32
CA VAL A 76 2.26 3.67 -3.05
C VAL A 76 1.30 3.78 -4.22
N VAL A 77 0.82 2.63 -4.68
CA VAL A 77 -0.21 2.56 -5.72
C VAL A 77 -1.51 2.11 -5.07
N ALA A 78 -2.57 2.86 -5.30
CA ALA A 78 -3.89 2.56 -4.75
C ALA A 78 -4.96 2.78 -5.81
N PRO A 79 -6.11 2.08 -5.69
CA PRO A 79 -7.19 2.30 -6.67
C PRO A 79 -7.80 3.69 -6.48
N ILE A 80 -8.36 4.23 -7.55
CA ILE A 80 -8.92 5.58 -7.52
C ILE A 80 -10.03 5.73 -6.48
N ASN A 81 -10.80 4.67 -6.24
CA ASN A 81 -11.89 4.75 -5.25
C ASN A 81 -11.37 4.89 -3.81
N TYR A 82 -10.08 4.69 -3.61
CA TYR A 82 -9.43 4.94 -2.33
C TYR A 82 -9.45 6.44 -2.00
N ILE A 83 -9.33 7.26 -3.05
CA ILE A 83 -9.32 8.72 -2.92
C ILE A 83 -10.75 9.26 -2.97
N ASN A 84 -11.56 8.71 -3.88
CA ASN A 84 -12.92 9.18 -4.07
C ASN A 84 -13.82 7.98 -4.37
N ASN A 85 -14.64 7.61 -3.40
CA ASN A 85 -15.47 6.41 -3.50
C ASN A 85 -16.61 6.53 -4.52
N LYS A 86 -16.76 7.67 -5.16
CA LYS A 86 -17.71 7.83 -6.26
C LYS A 86 -17.25 7.13 -7.51
N TYR A 87 -15.96 6.93 -7.65
CA TYR A 87 -15.41 6.19 -8.79
C TYR A 87 -15.52 4.70 -8.53
N LYS A 88 -16.13 3.99 -9.45
CA LYS A 88 -16.37 2.55 -9.29
C LYS A 88 -15.50 1.72 -10.21
N ASN A 89 -14.79 2.35 -11.14
CA ASN A 89 -13.95 1.64 -12.08
C ASN A 89 -12.63 1.26 -11.39
N SER A 90 -12.41 -0.03 -11.22
CA SER A 90 -11.23 -0.55 -10.55
C SER A 90 -9.96 -0.49 -11.40
N ASP A 91 -10.09 -0.18 -12.70
CA ASP A 91 -8.94 -0.10 -13.58
C ASP A 91 -8.12 1.16 -13.37
N ILE A 92 -8.71 2.17 -12.74
CA ILE A 92 -8.03 3.42 -12.49
C ILE A 92 -7.29 3.33 -11.17
N LYS A 93 -5.99 3.64 -11.20
CA LYS A 93 -5.16 3.60 -10.01
C LYS A 93 -4.28 4.84 -9.94
N CYS A 94 -3.86 5.20 -8.74
CA CYS A 94 -3.07 6.39 -8.50
C CYS A 94 -1.77 6.03 -7.78
N VAL A 95 -0.71 6.74 -8.14
CA VAL A 95 0.59 6.60 -7.47
C VAL A 95 0.79 7.82 -6.59
N MET A 96 1.19 7.60 -5.35
CA MET A 96 1.32 8.68 -4.38
C MET A 96 2.52 8.44 -3.48
N THR A 97 2.87 9.46 -2.70
CA THR A 97 3.91 9.30 -1.69
C THR A 97 3.40 8.47 -0.53
N PHE A 98 4.33 7.92 0.24
CA PHE A 98 3.96 7.14 1.42
C PHE A 98 3.18 7.99 2.42
N ASP A 99 3.60 9.24 2.62
CA ASP A 99 2.92 10.12 3.58
C ASP A 99 1.49 10.43 3.15
N HIS A 100 1.27 10.65 1.86
CA HIS A 100 -0.08 10.89 1.35
C HIS A 100 -0.96 9.66 1.56
N TRP A 101 -0.40 8.48 1.33
CA TRP A 101 -1.16 7.25 1.55
C TRP A 101 -1.57 7.10 3.01
N LEU A 102 -0.67 7.42 3.95
CA LEU A 102 -1.01 7.32 5.37
C LEU A 102 -2.19 8.21 5.73
N ASP A 103 -2.25 9.43 5.18
CA ASP A 103 -3.38 10.31 5.42
C ASP A 103 -4.69 9.72 4.90
N LEU A 104 -4.64 9.15 3.69
CA LEU A 104 -5.82 8.52 3.10
C LEU A 104 -6.22 7.26 3.87
N LEU A 105 -5.25 6.49 4.33
CA LEU A 105 -5.50 5.29 5.11
C LEU A 105 -6.29 5.60 6.37
N VAL A 106 -5.90 6.65 7.09
CA VAL A 106 -6.61 7.06 8.29
C VAL A 106 -8.07 7.35 7.96
N ASN A 107 -8.32 8.08 6.88
CA ASN A 107 -9.69 8.42 6.48
C ASN A 107 -10.50 7.18 6.11
N VAL A 108 -9.91 6.26 5.36
CA VAL A 108 -10.59 5.03 4.96
C VAL A 108 -10.99 4.21 6.18
N LEU A 109 -10.07 4.06 7.13
CA LEU A 109 -10.35 3.30 8.33
C LEU A 109 -11.41 3.95 9.21
N LYS A 110 -11.43 5.28 9.25
CA LYS A 110 -12.48 6.01 9.97
C LYS A 110 -13.85 5.83 9.32
N GLU A 111 -13.91 5.90 8.00
CA GLU A 111 -15.17 5.74 7.27
C GLU A 111 -15.78 4.35 7.50
N HIS A 112 -14.95 3.35 7.71
CA HIS A 112 -15.43 1.99 7.96
C HIS A 112 -15.52 1.65 9.44
N ALA A 113 -15.41 2.65 10.30
CA ALA A 113 -15.52 2.50 11.75
C ALA A 113 -14.49 1.53 12.35
N ILE A 114 -13.34 1.38 11.70
CA ILE A 114 -12.25 0.56 12.22
C ILE A 114 -11.52 1.30 13.35
N ILE A 115 -11.44 2.63 13.22
CA ILE A 115 -10.87 3.51 14.23
C ILE A 115 -11.79 4.71 14.43
N SER A 116 -11.56 5.43 15.49
CA SER A 116 -12.35 6.63 15.80
C SER A 116 -11.58 7.93 15.57
#